data_66a1d6ea35352c9418a11873d75ae1dd
#
_entry.id   66a1d6ea35352c9418a11873d75ae1dd
#
_cell.length_a   1.000
_cell.length_b   1.000
_cell.length_c   1.000
_cell.angle_alpha   90.00
_cell.angle_beta   90.00
_cell.angle_gamma   90.00
#
_symmetry.space_group_name_H-M   'P 1'
#
loop_
_entity.id
_entity.type
_entity.pdbx_description
1 polymer ?
#
loop_
_entity_poly.entity_id
_entity_poly.type
_entity_poly.pdbx_seq_one_letter_code
_entity_poly.pdbx_strand_id
1 'polypeptide(L)'
;MSYIFLVGAPGSRWSGVAAHIYESADIDQSDAAPHREYLGGPNLSDYKAKHSGSYFDPGMEFGNWFDNIDKHNKKQNESEFNKPFSGILRRDKYRIIKSHTLAHNLQYIKTEWPNSKIVLAYRTNKKCYDWWMQAGGFEISYPSYEWYENEKKMKAEIALQNKNIKAFMSVNKAKFNAIDSFDTCNLLNIKCPIEGVYQSYKAEDIKVCVI
;
A
#
# COMPACT_ATOMS: atom_id res chain seq x y z
N MET A 1 16.65 1.63 -10.35
CA MET A 1 16.14 1.06 -9.08
C MET A 1 14.73 0.61 -9.32
N SER A 2 14.33 -0.53 -8.77
CA SER A 2 13.01 -1.10 -9.01
C SER A 2 12.17 -0.99 -7.75
N TYR A 3 11.17 -0.11 -7.76
CA TYR A 3 10.19 0.02 -6.69
C TYR A 3 8.85 -0.57 -7.11
N ILE A 4 8.10 -1.05 -6.11
CA ILE A 4 6.67 -1.31 -6.21
C ILE A 4 5.99 -0.30 -5.29
N PHE A 5 5.30 0.66 -5.86
CA PHE A 5 4.45 1.58 -5.09
C PHE A 5 3.09 0.94 -4.89
N LEU A 6 2.71 0.73 -3.64
CA LEU A 6 1.46 0.10 -3.31
C LEU A 6 0.55 1.10 -2.60
N VAL A 7 -0.62 1.32 -3.19
CA VAL A 7 -1.53 2.40 -2.84
C VAL A 7 -2.96 1.91 -2.73
N GLY A 8 -3.67 2.38 -1.73
CA GLY A 8 -5.10 2.11 -1.56
C GLY A 8 -5.70 2.98 -0.46
N ALA A 9 -6.96 3.34 -0.60
CA ALA A 9 -7.66 4.11 0.42
C ALA A 9 -7.73 3.34 1.76
N PRO A 10 -7.87 4.04 2.91
CA PRO A 10 -8.09 3.38 4.19
C PRO A 10 -9.22 2.35 4.09
N GLY A 11 -9.00 1.14 4.61
CA GLY A 11 -9.96 0.04 4.56
C GLY A 11 -10.12 -0.65 3.19
N SER A 12 -9.32 -0.30 2.19
CA SER A 12 -9.30 -1.01 0.89
C SER A 12 -8.68 -2.41 0.96
N ARG A 13 -8.17 -2.83 2.11
CA ARG A 13 -7.42 -4.07 2.34
C ARG A 13 -6.09 -4.14 1.57
N TRP A 14 -5.57 -3.00 1.17
CA TRP A 14 -4.29 -2.92 0.46
C TRP A 14 -3.12 -3.55 1.24
N SER A 15 -3.17 -3.53 2.57
CA SER A 15 -2.19 -4.21 3.42
C SER A 15 -2.16 -5.72 3.23
N GLY A 16 -3.30 -6.35 2.95
CA GLY A 16 -3.34 -7.77 2.59
C GLY A 16 -2.68 -8.06 1.25
N VAL A 17 -2.88 -7.17 0.27
CA VAL A 17 -2.17 -7.23 -1.02
C VAL A 17 -0.66 -7.06 -0.82
N ALA A 18 -0.27 -6.08 0.01
CA ALA A 18 1.13 -5.83 0.34
C ALA A 18 1.79 -7.03 1.01
N ALA A 19 1.14 -7.61 2.02
CA ALA A 19 1.66 -8.74 2.78
C ALA A 19 1.93 -9.95 1.86
N HIS A 20 1.00 -10.23 0.94
CA HIS A 20 1.20 -11.33 -0.01
C HIS A 20 2.38 -11.07 -0.96
N ILE A 21 2.47 -9.87 -1.54
CA ILE A 21 3.58 -9.50 -2.43
C ILE A 21 4.92 -9.55 -1.67
N TYR A 22 4.93 -9.11 -0.42
CA TYR A 22 6.12 -9.04 0.43
C TYR A 22 6.79 -10.39 0.65
N GLU A 23 6.03 -11.49 0.65
CA GLU A 23 6.56 -12.84 0.80
C GLU A 23 7.27 -13.37 -0.45
N SER A 24 7.20 -12.67 -1.57
CA SER A 24 7.93 -13.06 -2.78
C SER A 24 9.44 -13.03 -2.58
N ALA A 25 10.12 -14.05 -3.10
CA ALA A 25 11.58 -14.11 -3.11
C ALA A 25 12.25 -12.97 -3.90
N ASP A 26 11.47 -12.26 -4.74
CA ASP A 26 11.95 -11.14 -5.54
C ASP A 26 11.80 -9.77 -4.82
N ILE A 27 11.31 -9.79 -3.58
CA ILE A 27 11.20 -8.59 -2.74
C ILE A 27 12.39 -8.48 -1.79
N ASP A 28 12.88 -7.26 -1.63
CA ASP A 28 13.86 -6.92 -0.59
C ASP A 28 13.14 -6.78 0.75
N GLN A 29 13.31 -7.77 1.60
CA GLN A 29 12.69 -7.84 2.93
C GLN A 29 13.63 -7.31 4.03
N SER A 30 14.70 -6.62 3.68
CA SER A 30 15.66 -6.12 4.66
C SER A 30 15.13 -4.99 5.55
N ASP A 31 13.92 -4.51 5.28
CA ASP A 31 13.17 -3.60 6.12
C ASP A 31 12.29 -4.32 7.17
N ALA A 32 12.34 -5.64 7.23
CA ALA A 32 11.63 -6.41 8.25
C ALA A 32 12.15 -6.09 9.65
N ALA A 33 11.22 -5.82 10.57
CA ALA A 33 11.55 -5.61 11.98
C ALA A 33 10.35 -6.01 12.86
N PRO A 34 10.58 -6.53 14.09
CA PRO A 34 9.49 -6.96 14.96
C PRO A 34 8.44 -5.88 15.23
N HIS A 35 8.87 -4.63 15.40
CA HIS A 35 7.98 -3.49 15.64
C HIS A 35 7.17 -3.04 14.41
N ARG A 36 7.46 -3.59 13.22
CA ARG A 36 6.72 -3.35 11.97
C ARG A 36 5.72 -4.46 11.66
N GLU A 37 5.61 -5.45 12.54
CA GLU A 37 4.62 -6.50 12.44
C GLU A 37 3.41 -6.15 13.29
N TYR A 38 2.30 -5.82 12.64
CA TYR A 38 1.03 -5.56 13.31
C TYR A 38 0.12 -6.78 13.18
N LEU A 39 -0.39 -7.23 14.29
CA LEU A 39 -1.57 -8.10 14.29
C LEU A 39 -2.79 -7.16 14.20
N GLY A 40 -3.79 -7.56 13.42
CA GLY A 40 -5.01 -6.76 13.24
C GLY A 40 -5.64 -6.31 14.56
N GLY A 41 -6.46 -5.27 14.48
CA GLY A 41 -7.10 -4.65 15.64
C GLY A 41 -7.96 -5.61 16.47
N PRO A 42 -8.44 -5.19 17.64
CA PRO A 42 -9.08 -6.04 18.66
C PRO A 42 -10.34 -6.77 18.17
N ASN A 43 -10.97 -6.32 17.10
CA ASN A 43 -12.14 -6.93 16.50
C ASN A 43 -11.85 -7.91 15.37
N LEU A 44 -10.56 -8.19 15.09
CA LEU A 44 -10.11 -9.09 14.05
C LEU A 44 -9.42 -10.34 14.62
N SER A 45 -9.97 -10.90 15.72
CA SER A 45 -9.42 -12.08 16.42
C SER A 45 -9.12 -13.24 15.46
N ASP A 46 -9.89 -13.37 14.38
CA ASP A 46 -9.74 -14.42 13.38
C ASP A 46 -8.97 -13.97 12.12
N TYR A 47 -8.63 -12.68 12.02
CA TYR A 47 -7.95 -12.10 10.88
C TYR A 47 -6.57 -11.59 11.30
N LYS A 48 -5.58 -12.44 11.17
CA LYS A 48 -4.18 -12.06 11.34
C LYS A 48 -3.71 -11.28 10.11
N ALA A 49 -4.19 -10.04 9.96
CA ALA A 49 -3.65 -9.14 8.96
C ALA A 49 -2.25 -8.71 9.41
N LYS A 50 -1.25 -9.43 8.93
CA LYS A 50 0.14 -9.09 9.20
C LYS A 50 0.54 -7.95 8.27
N HIS A 51 0.90 -6.82 8.85
CA HIS A 51 1.62 -5.79 8.13
C HIS A 51 3.08 -6.19 8.05
N SER A 52 3.61 -6.34 6.85
CA SER A 52 5.01 -6.71 6.64
C SER A 52 5.77 -5.53 6.08
N GLY A 53 6.98 -5.30 6.60
CA GLY A 53 7.87 -4.23 6.15
C GLY A 53 7.43 -2.83 6.54
N SER A 54 8.11 -1.84 5.98
CA SER A 54 7.99 -0.43 6.37
C SER A 54 6.69 0.21 5.92
N TYR A 55 6.21 1.12 6.74
CA TYR A 55 5.06 1.97 6.49
C TYR A 55 5.50 3.42 6.37
N PHE A 56 5.03 4.09 5.32
CA PHE A 56 5.36 5.46 5.02
C PHE A 56 4.15 6.41 5.20
N ASP A 57 3.26 6.06 6.11
CA ASP A 57 2.12 6.90 6.44
C ASP A 57 2.47 7.90 7.55
N PRO A 58 1.90 9.11 7.55
CA PRO A 58 2.10 10.09 8.62
C PRO A 58 1.88 9.50 10.00
N GLY A 59 2.78 9.84 10.95
CA GLY A 59 2.80 9.27 12.30
C GLY A 59 3.45 7.90 12.40
N MET A 60 3.75 7.23 11.30
CA MET A 60 4.63 6.08 11.24
C MET A 60 6.10 6.52 11.15
N GLU A 61 7.02 5.59 11.32
CA GLU A 61 8.46 5.84 11.39
C GLU A 61 9.01 6.72 10.25
N PHE A 62 8.43 6.60 9.04
CA PHE A 62 8.87 7.33 7.84
C PHE A 62 7.81 8.30 7.29
N GLY A 63 6.72 8.53 8.01
CA GLY A 63 5.52 9.10 7.47
C GLY A 63 5.54 10.58 7.14
N ASN A 64 6.28 11.39 7.91
CA ASN A 64 6.22 12.86 7.77
C ASN A 64 6.75 13.38 6.43
N TRP A 65 7.53 12.59 5.72
CA TRP A 65 8.06 12.95 4.40
C TRP A 65 6.99 12.86 3.30
N PHE A 66 6.10 11.88 3.40
CA PHE A 66 5.23 11.46 2.30
C PHE A 66 4.05 12.39 2.04
N ASP A 67 3.67 13.23 3.00
CA ASP A 67 2.65 14.28 2.80
C ASP A 67 3.05 15.32 1.75
N ASN A 68 4.33 15.41 1.44
CA ASN A 68 4.88 16.41 0.54
C ASN A 68 5.89 15.82 -0.46
N ILE A 69 5.68 14.58 -0.87
CA ILE A 69 6.60 13.87 -1.77
C ILE A 69 6.87 14.63 -3.07
N ASP A 70 5.88 15.35 -3.59
CA ASP A 70 5.97 16.16 -4.82
C ASP A 70 6.74 17.48 -4.63
N LYS A 71 7.02 17.89 -3.38
CA LYS A 71 7.83 19.06 -3.08
C LYS A 71 9.33 18.78 -2.97
N HIS A 72 9.69 17.50 -3.00
CA HIS A 72 11.07 17.04 -2.91
C HIS A 72 11.56 16.53 -4.26
N ASN A 73 12.85 16.65 -4.51
CA ASN A 73 13.42 16.06 -5.71
C ASN A 73 13.55 14.53 -5.59
N LYS A 74 13.69 13.86 -6.74
CA LYS A 74 13.79 12.42 -6.82
C LYS A 74 14.86 11.82 -5.90
N LYS A 75 16.05 12.42 -5.82
CA LYS A 75 17.16 11.91 -5.00
C LYS A 75 16.84 11.98 -3.51
N GLN A 76 16.16 13.03 -3.07
CA GLN A 76 15.71 13.18 -1.70
C GLN A 76 14.67 12.11 -1.37
N ASN A 77 13.67 11.93 -2.24
CA ASN A 77 12.65 10.90 -2.07
C ASN A 77 13.25 9.48 -2.04
N GLU A 78 14.19 9.18 -2.94
CA GLU A 78 14.86 7.87 -2.95
C GLU A 78 15.69 7.64 -1.68
N SER A 79 16.28 8.69 -1.11
CA SER A 79 16.95 8.60 0.19
C SER A 79 15.97 8.19 1.29
N GLU A 80 14.78 8.79 1.33
CA GLU A 80 13.75 8.44 2.31
C GLU A 80 13.19 7.03 2.08
N PHE A 81 12.89 6.66 0.83
CA PHE A 81 12.41 5.30 0.49
C PHE A 81 13.38 4.21 0.94
N ASN A 82 14.66 4.48 0.94
CA ASN A 82 15.69 3.50 1.21
C ASN A 82 16.12 3.42 2.68
N LYS A 83 15.75 4.40 3.52
CA LYS A 83 16.12 4.42 4.94
C LYS A 83 15.77 3.14 5.72
N PRO A 84 14.58 2.54 5.54
CA PRO A 84 14.22 1.35 6.31
C PRO A 84 14.98 0.09 5.90
N PHE A 85 15.57 0.09 4.72
CA PHE A 85 16.20 -1.10 4.15
C PHE A 85 17.69 -1.17 4.54
N SER A 86 18.14 -2.36 4.92
CA SER A 86 19.57 -2.61 5.15
C SER A 86 20.25 -2.95 3.84
N GLY A 87 21.30 -2.20 3.54
CA GLY A 87 22.15 -2.50 2.39
C GLY A 87 21.71 -1.89 1.06
N ILE A 88 22.47 -2.23 0.01
CA ILE A 88 22.24 -1.69 -1.34
C ILE A 88 21.13 -2.49 -2.01
N LEU A 89 20.18 -1.79 -2.65
CA LEU A 89 19.14 -2.42 -3.44
C LEU A 89 19.76 -3.25 -4.59
N ARG A 90 19.53 -4.53 -4.56
CA ARG A 90 19.95 -5.45 -5.61
C ARG A 90 19.12 -5.25 -6.88
N ARG A 91 19.73 -5.44 -8.04
CA ARG A 91 19.04 -5.24 -9.35
C ARG A 91 17.93 -6.25 -9.61
N ASP A 92 18.00 -7.42 -8.97
CA ASP A 92 17.06 -8.54 -9.08
C ASP A 92 15.95 -8.49 -8.03
N LYS A 93 15.88 -7.43 -7.22
CA LYS A 93 14.88 -7.25 -6.14
C LYS A 93 14.09 -5.97 -6.31
N TYR A 94 12.88 -5.99 -5.76
CA TYR A 94 12.02 -4.81 -5.61
C TYR A 94 11.95 -4.39 -4.15
N ARG A 95 11.80 -3.08 -3.91
CA ARG A 95 11.41 -2.50 -2.62
C ARG A 95 9.97 -2.04 -2.68
N ILE A 96 9.17 -2.46 -1.71
CA ILE A 96 7.77 -2.03 -1.62
C ILE A 96 7.72 -0.71 -0.86
N ILE A 97 7.15 0.32 -1.50
CA ILE A 97 6.87 1.62 -0.90
C ILE A 97 5.35 1.74 -0.77
N LYS A 98 4.86 1.76 0.46
CA LYS A 98 3.42 1.73 0.73
C LYS A 98 2.99 2.87 1.65
N SER A 99 2.03 3.65 1.18
CA SER A 99 1.40 4.72 1.95
C SER A 99 0.04 5.08 1.36
N HIS A 100 -0.91 5.43 2.21
CA HIS A 100 -2.20 5.99 1.78
C HIS A 100 -2.03 7.32 1.05
N THR A 101 -1.12 8.18 1.52
CA THR A 101 -0.91 9.52 0.95
C THR A 101 -0.41 9.49 -0.49
N LEU A 102 0.19 8.40 -0.94
CA LEU A 102 0.59 8.24 -2.34
C LEU A 102 -0.58 8.32 -3.32
N ALA A 103 -1.83 8.08 -2.87
CA ALA A 103 -3.02 8.26 -3.69
C ALA A 103 -3.21 9.70 -4.19
N HIS A 104 -2.63 10.68 -3.51
CA HIS A 104 -2.67 12.09 -3.93
C HIS A 104 -1.60 12.43 -4.97
N ASN A 105 -0.57 11.59 -5.12
CA ASN A 105 0.64 11.88 -5.90
C ASN A 105 0.94 10.86 -7.01
N LEU A 106 -0.05 10.08 -7.44
CA LEU A 106 0.14 8.96 -8.39
C LEU A 106 0.78 9.37 -9.71
N GLN A 107 0.37 10.53 -10.27
CA GLN A 107 0.95 11.00 -11.52
C GLN A 107 2.40 11.44 -11.33
N TYR A 108 2.74 12.09 -10.24
CA TYR A 108 4.10 12.43 -9.88
C TYR A 108 4.98 11.17 -9.78
N ILE A 109 4.51 10.15 -9.05
CA ILE A 109 5.20 8.86 -8.93
C ILE A 109 5.46 8.25 -10.30
N LYS A 110 4.46 8.20 -11.16
CA LYS A 110 4.60 7.63 -12.51
C LYS A 110 5.61 8.38 -13.36
N THR A 111 5.68 9.71 -13.21
CA THR A 111 6.62 10.57 -13.94
C THR A 111 8.05 10.40 -13.46
N GLU A 112 8.24 10.42 -12.12
CA GLU A 112 9.59 10.36 -11.53
C GLU A 112 10.19 8.95 -11.57
N TRP A 113 9.36 7.91 -11.46
CA TRP A 113 9.80 6.50 -11.49
C TRP A 113 9.08 5.72 -12.60
N PRO A 114 9.30 6.04 -13.88
CA PRO A 114 8.55 5.43 -15.00
C PRO A 114 8.77 3.92 -15.14
N ASN A 115 9.87 3.40 -14.61
CA ASN A 115 10.19 1.97 -14.64
C ASN A 115 9.75 1.22 -13.37
N SER A 116 9.12 1.91 -12.41
CA SER A 116 8.55 1.27 -11.23
C SER A 116 7.15 0.74 -11.50
N LYS A 117 6.75 -0.24 -10.73
CA LYS A 117 5.38 -0.77 -10.76
C LYS A 117 4.50 -0.01 -9.77
N ILE A 118 3.25 0.21 -10.13
CA ILE A 118 2.25 0.82 -9.24
C ILE A 118 1.12 -0.20 -9.07
N VAL A 119 0.88 -0.59 -7.83
CA VAL A 119 -0.21 -1.49 -7.44
C VAL A 119 -1.29 -0.67 -6.76
N LEU A 120 -2.46 -0.63 -7.35
CA LEU A 120 -3.62 0.11 -6.86
C LEU A 120 -4.65 -0.87 -6.32
N ALA A 121 -4.90 -0.83 -5.01
CA ALA A 121 -5.96 -1.60 -4.38
C ALA A 121 -7.21 -0.73 -4.20
N TYR A 122 -8.34 -1.21 -4.66
CA TYR A 122 -9.60 -0.48 -4.68
C TYR A 122 -10.74 -1.33 -4.09
N ARG A 123 -11.54 -0.69 -3.26
CA ARG A 123 -12.89 -1.13 -2.84
C ARG A 123 -13.83 0.05 -2.90
N THR A 124 -15.14 -0.20 -2.95
CA THR A 124 -16.11 0.91 -2.86
C THR A 124 -15.96 1.68 -1.55
N ASN A 125 -16.30 2.97 -1.54
CA ASN A 125 -16.13 3.83 -0.37
C ASN A 125 -16.81 3.23 0.87
N LYS A 126 -18.02 2.69 0.71
CA LYS A 126 -18.75 2.04 1.82
C LYS A 126 -17.98 0.84 2.36
N LYS A 127 -17.52 -0.07 1.49
CA LYS A 127 -16.76 -1.26 1.90
C LYS A 127 -15.43 -0.90 2.54
N CYS A 128 -14.77 0.17 2.07
CA CYS A 128 -13.56 0.71 2.70
C CYS A 128 -13.85 1.17 4.13
N TYR A 129 -14.89 1.99 4.30
CA TYR A 129 -15.25 2.52 5.61
C TYR A 129 -15.67 1.41 6.59
N ASP A 130 -16.55 0.51 6.14
CA ASP A 130 -17.01 -0.62 6.96
C ASP A 130 -15.84 -1.49 7.43
N TRP A 131 -14.91 -1.81 6.53
CA TRP A 131 -13.72 -2.58 6.89
C TRP A 131 -12.78 -1.83 7.83
N TRP A 132 -12.57 -0.55 7.59
CA TRP A 132 -11.74 0.28 8.45
C TRP A 132 -12.29 0.33 9.88
N MET A 133 -13.62 0.45 10.04
CA MET A 133 -14.28 0.38 11.34
C MET A 133 -14.10 -0.99 12.02
N GLN A 134 -14.22 -2.08 11.27
CA GLN A 134 -13.97 -3.43 11.79
C GLN A 134 -12.51 -3.62 12.22
N ALA A 135 -11.58 -3.02 11.53
CA ALA A 135 -10.16 -3.09 11.86
C ALA A 135 -9.74 -2.28 13.10
N GLY A 136 -10.68 -1.58 13.74
CA GLY A 136 -10.47 -0.77 14.94
C GLY A 136 -10.93 0.67 14.79
N GLY A 137 -11.10 1.17 13.57
CA GLY A 137 -11.67 2.49 13.31
C GLY A 137 -10.96 3.60 14.09
N PHE A 138 -11.72 4.43 14.77
CA PHE A 138 -11.22 5.56 15.57
C PHE A 138 -10.52 5.14 16.87
N GLU A 139 -10.53 3.86 17.23
CA GLU A 139 -9.77 3.31 18.36
C GLU A 139 -8.32 2.95 17.97
N ILE A 140 -7.98 3.02 16.70
CA ILE A 140 -6.60 2.81 16.23
C ILE A 140 -5.75 3.98 16.72
N SER A 141 -4.76 3.68 17.53
CA SER A 141 -3.92 4.68 18.20
C SER A 141 -2.72 5.17 17.36
N TYR A 142 -2.84 5.14 16.05
CA TYR A 142 -1.83 5.71 15.16
C TYR A 142 -2.51 6.38 13.98
N PRO A 143 -1.80 6.97 13.19
CA PRO A 143 -1.08 8.21 13.25
C PRO A 143 -2.04 9.39 13.22
N SER A 144 -1.54 10.54 13.56
CA SER A 144 -2.30 11.78 13.60
C SER A 144 -2.68 12.30 12.21
N TYR A 145 -3.45 11.54 11.45
CA TYR A 145 -4.12 12.07 10.27
C TYR A 145 -5.30 12.94 10.69
N GLU A 146 -5.43 14.12 10.12
CA GLU A 146 -6.61 14.96 10.34
C GLU A 146 -7.92 14.25 9.99
N TRP A 147 -7.92 13.32 9.03
CA TRP A 147 -9.11 12.56 8.65
C TRP A 147 -9.54 11.50 9.67
N TYR A 148 -8.68 11.12 10.63
CA TYR A 148 -9.07 10.24 11.74
C TYR A 148 -9.86 10.97 12.84
N GLU A 149 -10.07 12.25 12.71
CA GLU A 149 -10.77 13.05 13.71
C GLU A 149 -12.25 12.66 13.87
N ASN A 150 -12.92 12.37 12.75
CA ASN A 150 -14.33 11.98 12.78
C ASN A 150 -14.77 11.26 11.49
N GLU A 151 -15.96 10.65 11.57
CA GLU A 151 -16.57 9.89 10.48
C GLU A 151 -16.66 10.67 9.17
N LYS A 152 -17.07 11.94 9.24
CA LYS A 152 -17.26 12.79 8.04
C LYS A 152 -15.92 13.00 7.33
N LYS A 153 -14.86 13.32 8.06
CA LYS A 153 -13.51 13.50 7.50
C LYS A 153 -12.99 12.19 6.93
N MET A 154 -13.12 11.07 7.63
CA MET A 154 -12.66 9.77 7.15
C MET A 154 -13.38 9.34 5.87
N LYS A 155 -14.72 9.47 5.81
CA LYS A 155 -15.48 9.15 4.59
C LYS A 155 -15.10 10.05 3.41
N ALA A 156 -14.84 11.33 3.67
CA ALA A 156 -14.40 12.27 2.64
C ALA A 156 -13.02 11.89 2.10
N GLU A 157 -12.08 11.51 2.96
CA GLU A 157 -10.74 11.09 2.57
C GLU A 157 -10.75 9.78 1.76
N ILE A 158 -11.48 8.77 2.22
CA ILE A 158 -11.67 7.52 1.46
C ILE A 158 -12.22 7.82 0.05
N ALA A 159 -13.24 8.70 -0.04
CA ALA A 159 -13.82 9.07 -1.31
C ALA A 159 -12.83 9.82 -2.22
N LEU A 160 -12.03 10.71 -1.66
CA LEU A 160 -11.01 11.48 -2.38
C LEU A 160 -9.90 10.57 -2.92
N GLN A 161 -9.33 9.70 -2.09
CA GLN A 161 -8.30 8.76 -2.51
C GLN A 161 -8.81 7.80 -3.59
N ASN A 162 -10.00 7.23 -3.43
CA ASN A 162 -10.61 6.39 -4.44
C ASN A 162 -10.91 7.13 -5.75
N LYS A 163 -11.30 8.42 -5.68
CA LYS A 163 -11.47 9.28 -6.86
C LYS A 163 -10.13 9.48 -7.57
N ASN A 164 -9.06 9.76 -6.84
CA ASN A 164 -7.73 9.96 -7.40
C ASN A 164 -7.19 8.68 -8.06
N ILE A 165 -7.36 7.52 -7.43
CA ILE A 165 -7.02 6.22 -8.01
C ILE A 165 -7.73 6.02 -9.35
N LYS A 166 -9.06 6.23 -9.40
CA LYS A 166 -9.84 6.08 -10.63
C LYS A 166 -9.43 7.09 -11.71
N ALA A 167 -9.18 8.34 -11.34
CA ALA A 167 -8.72 9.37 -12.26
C ALA A 167 -7.36 9.00 -12.86
N PHE A 168 -6.43 8.55 -12.04
CA PHE A 168 -5.12 8.08 -12.49
C PHE A 168 -5.23 6.89 -13.45
N MET A 169 -6.07 5.90 -13.12
CA MET A 169 -6.33 4.76 -14.02
C MET A 169 -6.90 5.22 -15.36
N SER A 170 -7.84 6.17 -15.35
CA SER A 170 -8.45 6.70 -16.58
C SER A 170 -7.42 7.39 -17.48
N VAL A 171 -6.58 8.26 -16.90
CA VAL A 171 -5.51 8.97 -17.65
C VAL A 171 -4.53 7.97 -18.26
N ASN A 172 -4.19 6.90 -17.55
CA ASN A 172 -3.26 5.87 -18.01
C ASN A 172 -3.94 4.76 -18.84
N LYS A 173 -5.23 4.90 -19.18
CA LYS A 173 -6.03 3.88 -19.90
C LYS A 173 -5.95 2.49 -19.25
N ALA A 174 -5.74 2.46 -17.94
CA ALA A 174 -5.63 1.25 -17.15
C ALA A 174 -7.00 0.75 -16.67
N LYS A 175 -7.09 -0.56 -16.43
CA LYS A 175 -8.27 -1.21 -15.87
C LYS A 175 -7.85 -2.09 -14.69
N PHE A 176 -8.81 -2.48 -13.86
CA PHE A 176 -8.56 -3.54 -12.89
C PHE A 176 -8.23 -4.83 -13.65
N ASN A 177 -7.05 -5.37 -13.42
CA ASN A 177 -6.45 -6.43 -14.23
C ASN A 177 -5.95 -7.62 -13.40
N ALA A 178 -6.01 -7.53 -12.08
CA ALA A 178 -5.74 -8.65 -11.19
C ALA A 178 -6.99 -8.96 -10.36
N ILE A 179 -7.35 -10.24 -10.26
CA ILE A 179 -8.51 -10.73 -9.52
C ILE A 179 -8.12 -11.46 -8.24
N ASP A 180 -6.85 -11.81 -8.09
CA ASP A 180 -6.30 -12.44 -6.90
C ASP A 180 -4.80 -12.13 -6.72
N SER A 181 -4.21 -12.73 -5.72
CA SER A 181 -2.80 -12.57 -5.39
C SER A 181 -1.88 -13.12 -6.47
N PHE A 182 -2.27 -14.22 -7.10
CA PHE A 182 -1.48 -14.87 -8.13
C PHE A 182 -1.40 -14.01 -9.38
N ASP A 183 -2.53 -13.48 -9.82
CA ASP A 183 -2.59 -12.52 -10.93
C ASP A 183 -1.72 -11.30 -10.67
N THR A 184 -1.76 -10.78 -9.44
CA THR A 184 -0.95 -9.61 -9.06
C THR A 184 0.54 -9.91 -9.18
N CYS A 185 1.01 -11.06 -8.70
CA CYS A 185 2.41 -11.47 -8.83
C CYS A 185 2.81 -11.64 -10.29
N ASN A 186 1.96 -12.26 -11.11
CA ASN A 186 2.21 -12.43 -12.55
C ASN A 186 2.35 -11.08 -13.26
N LEU A 187 1.45 -10.13 -12.99
CA LEU A 187 1.50 -8.80 -13.58
C LEU A 187 2.72 -7.98 -13.11
N LEU A 188 3.18 -8.21 -11.90
CA LEU A 188 4.41 -7.65 -11.38
C LEU A 188 5.66 -8.33 -11.94
N ASN A 189 5.51 -9.51 -12.56
CA ASN A 189 6.60 -10.38 -12.99
C ASN A 189 7.53 -10.75 -11.82
N ILE A 190 6.93 -11.17 -10.72
CA ILE A 190 7.62 -11.67 -9.52
C ILE A 190 7.16 -13.09 -9.19
N LYS A 191 8.00 -13.83 -8.47
CA LYS A 191 7.66 -15.18 -8.03
C LYS A 191 6.52 -15.12 -7.02
N CYS A 192 5.44 -15.82 -7.32
CA CYS A 192 4.34 -15.93 -6.39
C CYS A 192 4.79 -16.72 -5.14
N PRO A 193 4.45 -16.26 -3.93
CA PRO A 193 4.68 -17.04 -2.72
C PRO A 193 3.98 -18.40 -2.77
N ILE A 194 4.55 -19.39 -2.11
CA ILE A 194 3.95 -20.73 -2.02
C ILE A 194 2.63 -20.63 -1.24
N GLU A 195 1.56 -21.23 -1.78
CA GLU A 195 0.26 -21.29 -1.11
C GLU A 195 0.40 -21.86 0.31
N GLY A 196 -0.22 -21.21 1.28
CA GLY A 196 -0.33 -21.68 2.65
C GLY A 196 0.39 -20.87 3.73
N VAL A 197 1.29 -19.97 3.38
CA VAL A 197 1.97 -19.11 4.37
C VAL A 197 1.11 -17.89 4.73
N TYR A 198 0.33 -17.36 3.77
CA TYR A 198 -0.65 -16.28 3.98
C TYR A 198 -1.93 -16.57 3.24
N GLN A 199 -3.06 -16.15 3.82
CA GLN A 199 -4.33 -16.18 3.10
C GLN A 199 -4.23 -15.29 1.88
N SER A 200 -4.22 -15.90 0.71
CA SER A 200 -4.36 -15.18 -0.55
C SER A 200 -5.62 -14.32 -0.50
N TYR A 201 -5.54 -13.04 -0.86
CA TYR A 201 -6.76 -12.29 -1.05
C TYR A 201 -7.48 -12.83 -2.28
N LYS A 202 -8.77 -13.05 -2.16
CA LYS A 202 -9.65 -13.33 -3.30
C LYS A 202 -10.46 -12.08 -3.59
N ALA A 203 -10.68 -11.83 -4.87
CA ALA A 203 -11.21 -10.57 -5.38
C ALA A 203 -12.71 -10.36 -5.19
N GLU A 204 -13.40 -11.16 -4.42
CA GLU A 204 -14.83 -10.91 -4.19
C GLU A 204 -15.12 -9.49 -3.71
N ASP A 205 -14.11 -8.84 -3.10
CA ASP A 205 -14.23 -7.50 -2.55
C ASP A 205 -13.12 -6.52 -2.93
N ILE A 206 -11.98 -6.96 -3.41
CA ILE A 206 -10.82 -6.11 -3.72
C ILE A 206 -10.58 -6.16 -5.22
N LYS A 207 -10.49 -4.98 -5.83
CA LYS A 207 -10.08 -4.85 -7.23
C LYS A 207 -8.66 -4.32 -7.25
N VAL A 208 -7.79 -4.96 -8.01
CA VAL A 208 -6.39 -4.57 -8.12
C VAL A 208 -6.07 -4.18 -9.55
N CYS A 209 -5.30 -3.10 -9.69
CA CYS A 209 -4.71 -2.67 -10.95
C CYS A 209 -3.20 -2.60 -10.78
N VAL A 210 -2.46 -3.25 -11.68
CA VAL A 210 -1.01 -3.15 -11.79
C VAL A 210 -0.67 -2.35 -13.04
N ILE A 211 0.14 -1.28 -12.87
CA ILE A 211 0.58 -0.38 -13.93
C ILE A 211 2.11 -0.33 -13.97
#